data_bd10b53b620b664dd7fe5d482ff4694b
#
_entry.id   bd10b53b620b664dd7fe5d482ff4694b
#
_cell.length_a   1.000
_cell.length_b   1.000
_cell.length_c   1.000
_cell.angle_alpha   90.00
_cell.angle_beta   90.00
_cell.angle_gamma   90.00
#
_symmetry.space_group_name_H-M   'P 1'
#
loop_
_entity.id
_entity.type
_entity.pdbx_description
1 polymer ?
#
loop_
_entity_poly.entity_id
_entity_poly.type
_entity_poly.pdbx_seq_one_letter_code
_entity_poly.pdbx_strand_id
1 'polypeptide(L)'
;GFGIFDKKAKKFEWRREFEGFTLKYPIRALFCASDGTIWMATDGDGLVHLDPATDRSERYTTENGLTSDAIISVHEDIEGRIWFTTEEGLFWLDPERRTIISANDLLGIEGSIFNPNAAWLHPDGHLSFGTSQGILTFNPAELDYFNKVDIKLILNDLSLNYNSITADPE
;
A
#
# COMPACT_ATOMS: atom_id res chain seq x y z
N GLY A 1 20.05 -0.35 -2.34
CA GLY A 1 20.15 -1.58 -1.56
C GLY A 1 20.02 -1.33 -0.07
N PHE A 2 19.94 -2.38 0.71
CA PHE A 2 19.94 -2.34 2.17
C PHE A 2 21.01 -3.29 2.72
N GLY A 3 21.38 -3.08 3.99
CA GLY A 3 22.39 -3.89 4.65
C GLY A 3 21.79 -4.76 5.74
N ILE A 4 22.23 -6.01 5.80
CA ILE A 4 21.89 -6.96 6.85
C ILE A 4 23.14 -7.14 7.73
N PHE A 5 22.99 -6.92 9.04
CA PHE A 5 24.04 -7.21 10.01
C PHE A 5 23.75 -8.51 10.75
N ASP A 6 24.55 -9.53 10.48
CA ASP A 6 24.53 -10.77 11.28
C ASP A 6 25.26 -10.56 12.62
N LYS A 7 24.48 -10.49 13.71
CA LYS A 7 25.01 -10.29 15.05
C LYS A 7 25.92 -11.42 15.53
N LYS A 8 25.69 -12.67 15.08
CA LYS A 8 26.47 -13.86 15.48
C LYS A 8 27.78 -13.89 14.72
N ALA A 9 27.73 -13.74 13.40
CA ALA A 9 28.91 -13.74 12.54
C ALA A 9 29.68 -12.41 12.59
N LYS A 10 29.09 -11.33 13.17
CA LYS A 10 29.60 -9.95 13.18
C LYS A 10 29.96 -9.48 11.76
N LYS A 11 29.16 -9.87 10.79
CA LYS A 11 29.34 -9.53 9.38
C LYS A 11 28.20 -8.66 8.90
N PHE A 12 28.55 -7.73 8.01
CA PHE A 12 27.62 -6.89 7.30
C PHE A 12 27.56 -7.32 5.83
N GLU A 13 26.36 -7.55 5.33
CA GLU A 13 26.10 -7.92 3.95
C GLU A 13 25.21 -6.87 3.30
N TRP A 14 25.68 -6.32 2.18
CA TRP A 14 24.85 -5.45 1.33
C TRP A 14 24.07 -6.26 0.32
N ARG A 15 22.77 -5.98 0.24
CA ARG A 15 21.87 -6.67 -0.70
C ARG A 15 21.19 -5.67 -1.61
N ARG A 16 21.14 -6.01 -2.88
CA ARG A 16 20.43 -5.30 -3.94
C ARG A 16 19.69 -6.27 -4.85
N GLU A 17 20.09 -7.54 -4.83
CA GLU A 17 19.59 -8.61 -5.69
C GLU A 17 18.78 -9.57 -4.86
N PHE A 18 17.65 -9.99 -5.41
CA PHE A 18 16.73 -10.97 -4.87
C PHE A 18 16.36 -11.92 -5.99
N GLU A 19 15.71 -13.04 -5.67
CA GLU A 19 15.23 -13.96 -6.69
C GLU A 19 14.36 -13.24 -7.74
N GLY A 20 14.91 -13.12 -8.95
CA GLY A 20 14.23 -12.51 -10.11
C GLY A 20 14.17 -10.97 -10.14
N PHE A 21 14.83 -10.28 -9.19
CA PHE A 21 14.75 -8.82 -9.13
C PHE A 21 16.02 -8.16 -8.57
N THR A 22 16.39 -7.03 -9.15
CA THR A 22 17.48 -6.17 -8.67
C THR A 22 16.95 -4.77 -8.38
N LEU A 23 17.14 -4.27 -7.17
CA LEU A 23 16.84 -2.89 -6.79
C LEU A 23 17.67 -1.90 -7.62
N LYS A 24 16.99 -1.04 -8.37
CA LYS A 24 17.60 0.00 -9.21
C LYS A 24 17.58 1.35 -8.53
N TYR A 25 16.56 1.62 -7.73
CA TYR A 25 16.30 2.91 -7.12
C TYR A 25 16.56 2.91 -5.60
N PRO A 26 16.75 4.09 -4.99
CA PRO A 26 16.91 4.21 -3.55
C PRO A 26 15.68 3.71 -2.77
N ILE A 27 15.92 3.15 -1.58
CA ILE A 27 14.88 2.86 -0.61
C ILE A 27 14.65 4.13 0.22
N ARG A 28 13.42 4.63 0.25
CA ARG A 28 12.98 5.80 1.03
C ARG A 28 12.54 5.42 2.43
N ALA A 29 11.87 4.26 2.57
CA ALA A 29 11.45 3.71 3.85
C ALA A 29 11.55 2.18 3.83
N LEU A 30 11.80 1.60 5.01
CA LEU A 30 11.90 0.17 5.21
C LEU A 30 11.11 -0.20 6.46
N PHE A 31 10.25 -1.20 6.34
CA PHE A 31 9.41 -1.67 7.42
C PHE A 31 9.50 -3.20 7.54
N CYS A 32 9.68 -3.70 8.77
CA CYS A 32 9.57 -5.12 9.08
C CYS A 32 8.17 -5.41 9.59
N ALA A 33 7.42 -6.20 8.83
CA ALA A 33 6.05 -6.57 9.16
C ALA A 33 5.99 -7.58 10.32
N SER A 34 4.81 -7.71 10.91
CA SER A 34 4.56 -8.59 12.06
C SER A 34 4.78 -10.07 11.73
N ASP A 35 4.64 -10.48 10.48
CA ASP A 35 4.91 -11.83 9.96
C ASP A 35 6.41 -12.10 9.70
N GLY A 36 7.28 -11.11 9.90
CA GLY A 36 8.72 -11.18 9.67
C GLY A 36 9.16 -10.86 8.25
N THR A 37 8.25 -10.48 7.36
CA THR A 37 8.58 -9.99 6.02
C THR A 37 9.06 -8.55 6.04
N ILE A 38 9.66 -8.10 4.94
CA ILE A 38 10.21 -6.74 4.81
C ILE A 38 9.52 -6.03 3.66
N TRP A 39 9.00 -4.86 3.95
CA TRP A 39 8.42 -3.96 2.96
C TRP A 39 9.34 -2.77 2.71
N MET A 40 9.59 -2.48 1.44
CA MET A 40 10.48 -1.40 1.03
C MET A 40 9.73 -0.41 0.14
N ALA A 41 9.64 0.82 0.60
CA ALA A 41 9.21 1.96 -0.20
C ALA A 41 10.38 2.44 -1.03
N THR A 42 10.28 2.39 -2.36
CA THR A 42 11.39 2.74 -3.27
C THR A 42 11.08 4.00 -4.08
N ASP A 43 12.11 4.62 -4.59
CA ASP A 43 12.01 5.82 -5.44
C ASP A 43 11.92 5.49 -6.93
N GLY A 44 11.14 4.46 -7.29
CA GLY A 44 10.94 4.10 -8.70
C GLY A 44 10.92 2.60 -9.00
N ASP A 45 11.17 1.73 -8.02
CA ASP A 45 10.96 0.28 -8.16
C ASP A 45 9.59 -0.17 -7.62
N GLY A 46 8.74 0.76 -7.19
CA GLY A 46 7.45 0.50 -6.57
C GLY A 46 7.55 0.12 -5.10
N LEU A 47 6.51 -0.54 -4.60
CA LEU A 47 6.46 -1.14 -3.27
C LEU A 47 6.98 -2.58 -3.38
N VAL A 48 8.07 -2.86 -2.68
CA VAL A 48 8.74 -4.18 -2.72
C VAL A 48 8.47 -4.94 -1.43
N HIS A 49 7.97 -6.15 -1.56
CA HIS A 49 7.79 -7.12 -0.49
C HIS A 49 8.86 -8.19 -0.58
N LEU A 50 9.55 -8.46 0.51
CA LEU A 50 10.62 -9.47 0.61
C LEU A 50 10.33 -10.40 1.78
N ASP A 51 10.31 -11.70 1.52
CA ASP A 51 10.41 -12.73 2.54
C ASP A 51 11.89 -13.10 2.76
N PRO A 52 12.52 -12.70 3.86
CA PRO A 52 13.93 -12.97 4.09
C PRO A 52 14.24 -14.44 4.38
N ALA A 53 13.24 -15.26 4.71
CA ALA A 53 13.42 -16.68 4.99
C ALA A 53 13.57 -17.50 3.70
N THR A 54 12.87 -17.09 2.64
CA THR A 54 12.86 -17.79 1.34
C THR A 54 13.62 -17.04 0.24
N ASP A 55 14.03 -15.81 0.50
CA ASP A 55 14.63 -14.86 -0.46
C ASP A 55 13.69 -14.47 -1.63
N ARG A 56 12.40 -14.78 -1.49
CA ARG A 56 11.39 -14.42 -2.50
C ARG A 56 11.00 -12.96 -2.36
N SER A 57 10.91 -12.29 -3.51
CA SER A 57 10.43 -10.93 -3.57
C SER A 57 9.25 -10.76 -4.53
N GLU A 58 8.35 -9.87 -4.19
CA GLU A 58 7.23 -9.44 -5.01
C GLU A 58 7.25 -7.92 -5.12
N ARG A 59 6.87 -7.39 -6.28
CA ARG A 59 6.80 -5.95 -6.51
C ARG A 59 5.41 -5.53 -6.91
N TYR A 60 4.97 -4.43 -6.34
CA TYR A 60 3.78 -3.71 -6.74
C TYR A 60 4.23 -2.45 -7.45
N THR A 61 3.81 -2.29 -8.70
CA THR A 61 4.19 -1.20 -9.59
C THR A 61 2.96 -0.63 -10.33
N THR A 62 3.14 0.37 -11.13
CA THR A 62 2.10 0.92 -11.99
C THR A 62 1.53 -0.12 -12.97
N GLU A 63 2.32 -1.15 -13.32
CA GLU A 63 1.87 -2.26 -14.16
C GLU A 63 0.81 -3.15 -13.48
N ASN A 64 0.77 -3.16 -12.14
CA ASN A 64 -0.14 -3.99 -11.35
C ASN A 64 -0.98 -3.20 -10.35
N GLY A 65 -1.22 -1.92 -10.62
CA GLY A 65 -2.27 -1.13 -9.96
C GLY A 65 -1.81 -0.01 -9.05
N LEU A 66 -0.51 0.26 -8.91
CA LEU A 66 -0.04 1.49 -8.28
C LEU A 66 -0.34 2.71 -9.16
N THR A 67 -0.53 3.85 -8.54
CA THR A 67 -0.63 5.15 -9.24
C THR A 67 0.77 5.71 -9.57
N SER A 68 1.79 5.35 -8.79
CA SER A 68 3.18 5.76 -8.96
C SER A 68 4.14 4.70 -8.47
N ASP A 69 5.28 4.51 -9.14
CA ASP A 69 6.37 3.63 -8.69
C ASP A 69 7.26 4.28 -7.62
N ALA A 70 7.04 5.57 -7.34
CA ALA A 70 7.73 6.29 -6.28
C ALA A 70 6.92 6.23 -4.97
N ILE A 71 7.30 5.31 -4.08
CA ILE A 71 6.69 5.13 -2.78
C ILE A 71 7.46 5.95 -1.74
N ILE A 72 6.72 6.69 -0.89
CA ILE A 72 7.31 7.64 0.05
C ILE A 72 7.48 7.03 1.43
N SER A 73 6.43 6.33 1.92
CA SER A 73 6.41 5.73 3.26
C SER A 73 5.62 4.42 3.23
N VAL A 74 5.90 3.51 4.16
CA VAL A 74 5.20 2.24 4.31
C VAL A 74 5.08 1.87 5.78
N HIS A 75 3.94 1.32 6.18
CA HIS A 75 3.69 0.82 7.54
C HIS A 75 2.61 -0.26 7.54
N GLU A 76 2.56 -1.08 8.58
CA GLU A 76 1.53 -2.08 8.82
C GLU A 76 0.57 -1.59 9.91
N ASP A 77 -0.74 -1.87 9.77
CA ASP A 77 -1.71 -1.64 10.84
C ASP A 77 -1.87 -2.87 11.75
N ILE A 78 -2.74 -2.77 12.76
CA ILE A 78 -2.98 -3.86 13.73
C ILE A 78 -3.64 -5.10 13.13
N GLU A 79 -4.23 -5.00 11.93
CA GLU A 79 -4.86 -6.09 11.19
C GLU A 79 -3.94 -6.71 10.14
N GLY A 80 -2.69 -6.21 10.04
CA GLY A 80 -1.69 -6.69 9.09
C GLY A 80 -1.83 -6.11 7.69
N ARG A 81 -2.67 -5.08 7.50
CA ARG A 81 -2.77 -4.39 6.20
C ARG A 81 -1.58 -3.47 6.01
N ILE A 82 -1.05 -3.45 4.80
CA ILE A 82 0.11 -2.61 4.46
C ILE A 82 -0.38 -1.29 3.88
N TRP A 83 -0.10 -0.23 4.59
CA TRP A 83 -0.37 1.16 4.23
C TRP A 83 0.86 1.79 3.64
N PHE A 84 0.71 2.53 2.56
CA PHE A 84 1.82 3.22 1.92
C PHE A 84 1.36 4.53 1.29
N THR A 85 2.31 5.44 1.12
CA THR A 85 2.06 6.75 0.53
C THR A 85 2.85 6.94 -0.75
N THR A 86 2.26 7.68 -1.69
CA THR A 86 2.87 8.16 -2.93
C THR A 86 2.71 9.69 -3.02
N GLU A 87 3.15 10.30 -4.10
CA GLU A 87 2.85 11.72 -4.38
C GLU A 87 1.36 11.97 -4.62
N GLU A 88 0.57 10.93 -4.93
CA GLU A 88 -0.86 11.02 -5.20
C GLU A 88 -1.74 10.74 -3.98
N GLY A 89 -1.14 10.35 -2.84
CA GLY A 89 -1.88 10.17 -1.60
C GLY A 89 -1.52 8.92 -0.79
N LEU A 90 -2.51 8.48 0.00
CA LEU A 90 -2.43 7.34 0.89
C LEU A 90 -3.23 6.16 0.34
N PHE A 91 -2.62 4.98 0.39
CA PHE A 91 -3.16 3.74 -0.12
C PHE A 91 -2.93 2.61 0.87
N TRP A 92 -3.72 1.55 0.77
CA TRP A 92 -3.39 0.28 1.42
C TRP A 92 -3.52 -0.89 0.44
N LEU A 93 -2.74 -1.94 0.72
CA LEU A 93 -2.80 -3.21 0.03
C LEU A 93 -3.74 -4.14 0.81
N ASP A 94 -4.79 -4.63 0.14
CA ASP A 94 -5.60 -5.75 0.64
C ASP A 94 -4.82 -7.06 0.44
N PRO A 95 -4.38 -7.73 1.52
CA PRO A 95 -3.52 -8.90 1.41
C PRO A 95 -4.24 -10.11 0.81
N GLU A 96 -5.57 -10.21 0.95
CA GLU A 96 -6.34 -11.32 0.43
C GLU A 96 -6.62 -11.16 -1.06
N ARG A 97 -7.03 -9.95 -1.47
CA ARG A 97 -7.40 -9.65 -2.86
C ARG A 97 -6.23 -9.21 -3.70
N ARG A 98 -5.11 -8.88 -3.10
CA ARG A 98 -3.94 -8.26 -3.74
C ARG A 98 -4.30 -7.01 -4.54
N THR A 99 -5.26 -6.26 -4.05
CA THR A 99 -5.73 -5.01 -4.65
C THR A 99 -5.24 -3.83 -3.84
N ILE A 100 -4.94 -2.76 -4.56
CA ILE A 100 -4.53 -1.49 -3.98
C ILE A 100 -5.75 -0.59 -3.93
N ILE A 101 -6.00 -0.02 -2.76
CA ILE A 101 -7.18 0.80 -2.47
C ILE A 101 -6.72 2.18 -2.04
N SER A 102 -7.29 3.23 -2.64
CA SER A 102 -7.05 4.61 -2.22
C SER A 102 -7.85 4.98 -0.98
N ALA A 103 -7.20 5.66 -0.03
CA ALA A 103 -7.85 6.24 1.14
C ALA A 103 -8.13 7.75 0.99
N ASN A 104 -7.77 8.36 -0.12
CA ASN A 104 -7.81 9.82 -0.29
C ASN A 104 -9.19 10.40 -0.06
N ASP A 105 -10.20 9.87 -0.76
CA ASP A 105 -11.58 10.34 -0.66
C ASP A 105 -12.17 10.09 0.73
N LEU A 106 -11.85 8.92 1.32
CA LEU A 106 -12.36 8.53 2.63
C LEU A 106 -11.85 9.44 3.75
N LEU A 107 -10.63 9.93 3.61
CA LEU A 107 -9.96 10.77 4.60
C LEU A 107 -9.97 12.26 4.25
N GLY A 108 -10.44 12.62 3.04
CA GLY A 108 -10.44 14.02 2.58
C GLY A 108 -9.03 14.62 2.45
N ILE A 109 -8.05 13.81 2.03
CA ILE A 109 -6.62 14.18 2.03
C ILE A 109 -6.05 14.44 0.65
N GLU A 110 -6.88 14.74 -0.33
CA GLU A 110 -6.44 15.07 -1.69
C GLU A 110 -5.38 16.18 -1.68
N GLY A 111 -4.32 15.98 -2.45
CA GLY A 111 -3.22 16.94 -2.56
C GLY A 111 -2.29 17.02 -1.35
N SER A 112 -2.42 16.12 -0.38
CA SER A 112 -1.49 16.04 0.76
C SER A 112 -0.11 15.53 0.31
N ILE A 113 0.96 16.23 0.73
CA ILE A 113 2.34 15.82 0.48
C ILE A 113 2.86 15.10 1.71
N PHE A 114 3.22 13.83 1.55
CA PHE A 114 3.73 12.97 2.62
C PHE A 114 5.25 13.07 2.78
N ASN A 115 5.72 12.91 4.02
CA ASN A 115 7.14 12.93 4.34
C ASN A 115 7.71 11.50 4.33
N PRO A 116 8.93 11.29 3.79
CA PRO A 116 9.56 9.97 3.78
C PRO A 116 9.75 9.40 5.19
N ASN A 117 9.50 8.11 5.35
CA ASN A 117 9.68 7.37 6.60
C ASN A 117 8.98 7.98 7.82
N ALA A 118 7.91 8.75 7.60
CA ALA A 118 7.16 9.43 8.64
C ALA A 118 5.80 8.75 8.86
N ALA A 119 5.84 7.48 9.28
CA ALA A 119 4.66 6.69 9.62
C ALA A 119 4.82 6.08 11.02
N TRP A 120 3.72 5.98 11.76
CA TRP A 120 3.71 5.43 13.12
C TRP A 120 2.39 4.74 13.44
N LEU A 121 2.47 3.50 13.95
CA LEU A 121 1.33 2.79 14.53
C LEU A 121 1.28 3.05 16.03
N HIS A 122 0.17 3.61 16.50
CA HIS A 122 -0.08 3.83 17.91
C HIS A 122 -0.54 2.55 18.61
N PRO A 123 -0.31 2.43 19.94
CA PRO A 123 -0.74 1.27 20.72
C PRO A 123 -2.26 1.03 20.72
N ASP A 124 -3.05 2.06 20.45
CA ASP A 124 -4.51 2.01 20.34
C ASP A 124 -5.03 1.67 18.94
N GLY A 125 -4.12 1.37 18.00
CA GLY A 125 -4.43 0.99 16.63
C GLY A 125 -4.55 2.13 15.62
N HIS A 126 -4.42 3.41 16.06
CA HIS A 126 -4.36 4.52 15.12
C HIS A 126 -3.08 4.50 14.30
N LEU A 127 -3.16 4.87 13.04
CA LEU A 127 -2.02 5.17 12.19
C LEU A 127 -1.82 6.67 12.04
N SER A 128 -0.57 7.11 12.10
CA SER A 128 -0.18 8.49 11.82
C SER A 128 0.82 8.56 10.67
N PHE A 129 0.63 9.52 9.79
CA PHE A 129 1.57 9.87 8.72
C PHE A 129 1.94 11.34 8.80
N GLY A 130 3.24 11.62 8.68
CA GLY A 130 3.72 13.00 8.57
C GLY A 130 3.46 13.57 7.18
N THR A 131 2.93 14.80 7.13
CA THR A 131 2.70 15.55 5.90
C THR A 131 3.36 16.92 5.96
N SER A 132 3.42 17.63 4.83
CA SER A 132 3.91 19.01 4.78
C SER A 132 3.04 20.00 5.57
N GLN A 133 1.79 19.63 5.90
CA GLN A 133 0.84 20.47 6.61
C GLN A 133 0.68 20.08 8.09
N GLY A 134 1.30 18.97 8.53
CA GLY A 134 1.18 18.46 9.89
C GLY A 134 1.16 16.94 9.94
N ILE A 135 0.36 16.40 10.85
CA ILE A 135 0.22 14.95 11.06
C ILE A 135 -1.20 14.54 10.71
N LEU A 136 -1.33 13.59 9.78
CA LEU A 136 -2.57 12.87 9.52
C LEU A 136 -2.64 11.70 10.50
N THR A 137 -3.71 11.62 11.30
CA THR A 137 -3.96 10.48 12.20
C THR A 137 -5.37 9.96 11.99
N PHE A 138 -5.52 8.65 11.85
CA PHE A 138 -6.82 8.00 11.66
C PHE A 138 -6.82 6.58 12.24
N ASN A 139 -8.01 6.03 12.44
CA ASN A 139 -8.19 4.63 12.82
C ASN A 139 -8.48 3.79 11.57
N PRO A 140 -7.58 2.90 11.14
CA PRO A 140 -7.80 2.06 9.96
C PRO A 140 -9.07 1.19 10.04
N ALA A 141 -9.45 0.73 11.24
CA ALA A 141 -10.64 -0.10 11.44
C ALA A 141 -11.96 0.66 11.14
N GLU A 142 -11.96 1.98 11.24
CA GLU A 142 -13.15 2.79 10.92
C GLU A 142 -13.38 2.90 9.40
N LEU A 143 -12.32 2.74 8.60
CA LEU A 143 -12.42 2.82 7.13
C LEU A 143 -13.07 1.56 6.52
N ASP A 144 -13.00 0.41 7.19
CA ASP A 144 -13.65 -0.83 6.74
C ASP A 144 -15.18 -0.76 6.71
N TYR A 145 -15.76 0.14 7.51
CA TYR A 145 -17.21 0.33 7.51
C TYR A 145 -17.74 0.75 6.12
N PHE A 146 -16.98 1.51 5.37
CA PHE A 146 -17.35 1.97 4.03
C PHE A 146 -17.17 0.90 2.95
N ASN A 147 -16.26 -0.07 3.15
CA ASN A 147 -16.05 -1.18 2.21
C ASN A 147 -17.07 -2.32 2.37
N LYS A 148 -17.84 -2.36 3.47
CA LYS A 148 -18.90 -3.36 3.73
C LYS A 148 -20.27 -2.96 3.18
N VAL A 149 -20.39 -1.84 2.52
CA VAL A 149 -21.62 -1.46 1.83
C VAL A 149 -21.74 -2.32 0.57
N ASP A 150 -22.61 -3.31 0.64
CA ASP A 150 -22.98 -4.16 -0.49
C ASP A 150 -23.74 -3.29 -1.51
N ILE A 151 -23.01 -2.72 -2.47
CA ILE A 151 -23.63 -1.90 -3.53
C ILE A 151 -24.35 -2.84 -4.47
N LYS A 152 -25.66 -2.99 -4.26
CA LYS A 152 -26.53 -3.69 -5.19
C LYS A 152 -26.77 -2.81 -6.41
N LEU A 153 -26.05 -3.09 -7.50
CA LEU A 153 -26.26 -2.43 -8.76
C LEU A 153 -27.60 -2.90 -9.35
N ILE A 154 -28.60 -2.01 -9.35
CA ILE A 154 -29.88 -2.27 -10.02
C ILE A 154 -29.82 -1.57 -11.38
N LEU A 155 -29.76 -2.34 -12.45
CA LEU A 155 -29.87 -1.82 -13.80
C LEU A 155 -31.33 -1.48 -14.08
N ASN A 156 -31.69 -0.20 -14.04
CA ASN A 156 -33.07 0.26 -14.26
C ASN A 156 -33.41 0.45 -15.75
N ASP A 157 -32.39 0.70 -16.59
CA ASP A 157 -32.58 0.88 -18.03
C ASP A 157 -31.31 0.47 -18.79
N LEU A 158 -31.47 -0.20 -19.90
CA LEU A 158 -30.42 -0.54 -20.85
C LEU A 158 -30.84 0.01 -22.24
N SER A 159 -30.07 0.96 -22.76
CA SER A 159 -30.30 1.50 -24.09
C SER A 159 -29.23 1.04 -25.07
N LEU A 160 -29.62 0.46 -26.19
CA LEU A 160 -28.76 0.15 -27.30
C LEU A 160 -29.13 1.04 -28.50
N ASN A 161 -28.18 1.85 -29.00
CA ASN A 161 -28.43 2.77 -30.13
C ASN A 161 -29.63 3.69 -29.90
N TYR A 162 -29.76 4.26 -28.67
CA TYR A 162 -30.88 5.14 -28.27
C TYR A 162 -32.26 4.47 -28.14
N ASN A 163 -32.35 3.17 -28.28
CA ASN A 163 -33.58 2.43 -28.01
C ASN A 163 -33.49 1.74 -26.64
N SER A 164 -34.46 2.01 -25.76
CA SER A 164 -34.59 1.32 -24.48
C SER A 164 -34.91 -0.15 -24.71
N ILE A 165 -34.15 -1.03 -24.07
CA ILE A 165 -34.47 -2.46 -24.05
C ILE A 165 -35.13 -2.72 -22.68
N THR A 166 -36.44 -2.89 -22.69
CA THR A 166 -37.17 -3.34 -21.51
C THR A 166 -37.06 -4.85 -21.41
N ALA A 167 -36.58 -5.35 -20.25
CA ALA A 167 -36.71 -6.78 -19.96
C ALA A 167 -38.19 -7.14 -19.81
N ASP A 168 -38.66 -8.13 -20.58
CA ASP A 168 -39.99 -8.68 -20.38
C ASP A 168 -40.08 -9.29 -18.98
N PRO A 169 -41.06 -8.91 -18.16
CA PRO A 169 -41.26 -9.55 -16.87
C PRO A 169 -41.94 -10.91 -17.11
N GLU A 170 -41.20 -12.03 -16.90
CA GLU A 170 -41.77 -13.31 -16.60
C GLU A 170 -42.07 -13.46 -15.11
#